data_69757870f9b0b23220e2c0ca74cc22f1
#
_entry.id   69757870f9b0b23220e2c0ca74cc22f1
#
_cell.length_a   1.000
_cell.length_b   1.000
_cell.length_c   1.000
_cell.angle_alpha   90.00
_cell.angle_beta   90.00
_cell.angle_gamma   90.00
#
_symmetry.space_group_name_H-M   'P 1'
#
loop_
_entity.id
_entity.type
_entity.pdbx_description
1 polymer ?
#
loop_
_entity_poly.entity_id
_entity_poly.type
_entity_poly.pdbx_seq_one_letter_code
_entity_poly.pdbx_strand_id
1 'polypeptide(L)'
;MPMTHEELLAKNAFFAATSPASLKKIAAAGIVRSLQRGDVLFNEGEVPDAMFVVLSGRIAIAIGNRPLDSRESMLALMEGGDLFGELGLLDDGARSALARALEPSSVLQIPYSAVKAELQSNPTMLWGVTKLLASRLRVMDEVLSDSVFLDVTGRTAKRLLELSDGNDEFVLPVTQEELAGMVGASRERVNKAIASFIRLGWLEQSDRRYRIKERSKMSARSS
;
A
#
# COMPACT_ATOMS: atom_id res chain seq x y z
N MET A 1 2.00 15.29 -21.36
CA MET A 1 2.89 14.17 -21.72
C MET A 1 2.84 13.17 -20.58
N PRO A 2 2.84 11.87 -20.81
CA PRO A 2 2.97 10.90 -19.73
C PRO A 2 4.33 11.13 -19.03
N MET A 3 4.32 11.02 -17.71
CA MET A 3 5.51 11.16 -16.86
C MET A 3 6.52 10.06 -17.21
N THR A 4 7.78 10.40 -17.37
CA THR A 4 8.85 9.42 -17.63
C THR A 4 9.12 8.57 -16.39
N HIS A 5 9.72 7.38 -16.56
CA HIS A 5 10.12 6.55 -15.42
C HIS A 5 11.10 7.28 -14.50
N GLU A 6 12.01 8.08 -15.08
CA GLU A 6 12.97 8.90 -14.35
C GLU A 6 12.28 9.93 -13.46
N GLU A 7 11.28 10.65 -13.99
CA GLU A 7 10.47 11.62 -13.24
C GLU A 7 9.65 10.95 -12.13
N LEU A 8 9.15 9.74 -12.38
CA LEU A 8 8.45 8.95 -11.38
C LEU A 8 9.37 8.55 -10.23
N LEU A 9 10.55 8.01 -10.55
CA LEU A 9 11.55 7.64 -9.55
C LEU A 9 12.01 8.85 -8.74
N ALA A 10 12.23 10.01 -9.38
CA ALA A 10 12.66 11.24 -8.72
C ALA A 10 11.69 11.73 -7.64
N LYS A 11 10.40 11.43 -7.78
CA LYS A 11 9.36 11.79 -6.78
C LYS A 11 9.33 10.86 -5.58
N ASN A 12 9.90 9.65 -5.70
CA ASN A 12 9.89 8.69 -4.61
C ASN A 12 10.96 9.03 -3.56
N ALA A 13 10.59 8.97 -2.28
CA ALA A 13 11.47 9.29 -1.15
C ALA A 13 12.76 8.46 -1.16
N PHE A 14 12.71 7.21 -1.59
CA PHE A 14 13.87 6.32 -1.70
C PHE A 14 14.97 6.91 -2.60
N PHE A 15 14.57 7.55 -3.70
CA PHE A 15 15.47 8.11 -4.69
C PHE A 15 15.70 9.63 -4.56
N ALA A 16 15.18 10.28 -3.52
CA ALA A 16 15.19 11.74 -3.38
C ALA A 16 16.60 12.37 -3.40
N ALA A 17 17.63 11.62 -3.00
CA ALA A 17 19.03 12.05 -3.03
C ALA A 17 19.83 11.49 -4.22
N THR A 18 19.14 10.90 -5.21
CA THR A 18 19.77 10.27 -6.37
C THR A 18 20.02 11.29 -7.47
N SER A 19 21.21 11.27 -8.09
CA SER A 19 21.52 12.17 -9.20
C SER A 19 20.65 11.85 -10.44
N PRO A 20 20.37 12.84 -11.32
CA PRO A 20 19.66 12.57 -12.57
C PRO A 20 20.32 11.50 -13.44
N ALA A 21 21.66 11.43 -13.45
CA ALA A 21 22.40 10.41 -14.20
C ALA A 21 22.18 9.01 -13.62
N SER A 22 22.17 8.87 -12.30
CA SER A 22 21.87 7.61 -11.60
C SER A 22 20.41 7.19 -11.78
N LEU A 23 19.46 8.14 -11.67
CA LEU A 23 18.04 7.88 -11.94
C LEU A 23 17.82 7.34 -13.35
N LYS A 24 18.49 7.92 -14.34
CA LYS A 24 18.43 7.46 -15.73
C LYS A 24 18.94 6.02 -15.88
N LYS A 25 20.05 5.68 -15.23
CA LYS A 25 20.60 4.30 -15.25
C LYS A 25 19.65 3.31 -14.60
N ILE A 26 19.11 3.65 -13.41
CA ILE A 26 18.18 2.79 -12.68
C ILE A 26 16.89 2.59 -13.50
N ALA A 27 16.33 3.68 -14.04
CA ALA A 27 15.13 3.62 -14.89
C ALA A 27 15.35 2.77 -16.15
N ALA A 28 16.49 2.90 -16.80
CA ALA A 28 16.86 2.12 -17.99
C ALA A 28 17.05 0.63 -17.71
N ALA A 29 17.43 0.24 -16.49
CA ALA A 29 17.51 -1.15 -16.05
C ALA A 29 16.14 -1.75 -15.69
N GLY A 30 15.12 -0.92 -15.54
CA GLY A 30 13.77 -1.33 -15.19
C GLY A 30 13.02 -1.95 -16.36
N ILE A 31 12.17 -2.93 -16.05
CA ILE A 31 11.28 -3.60 -17.02
C ILE A 31 9.84 -3.38 -16.59
N VAL A 32 8.99 -2.92 -17.51
CA VAL A 32 7.57 -2.75 -17.26
C VAL A 32 6.88 -4.11 -17.26
N ARG A 33 6.12 -4.41 -16.21
CA ARG A 33 5.26 -5.58 -16.10
C ARG A 33 3.81 -5.16 -16.02
N SER A 34 2.98 -5.73 -16.88
CA SER A 34 1.52 -5.60 -16.84
C SER A 34 0.93 -6.77 -16.07
N LEU A 35 -0.05 -6.46 -15.21
CA LEU A 35 -0.70 -7.40 -14.32
C LEU A 35 -2.22 -7.28 -14.51
N GLN A 36 -2.90 -8.41 -14.52
CA GLN A 36 -4.36 -8.47 -14.44
C GLN A 36 -4.80 -8.51 -12.97
N ARG A 37 -6.07 -8.22 -12.72
CA ARG A 37 -6.64 -8.38 -11.38
C ARG A 37 -6.42 -9.80 -10.86
N GLY A 38 -5.86 -9.92 -9.67
CA GLY A 38 -5.58 -11.19 -9.00
C GLY A 38 -4.19 -11.76 -9.29
N ASP A 39 -3.45 -11.21 -10.27
CA ASP A 39 -2.10 -11.68 -10.55
C ASP A 39 -1.18 -11.43 -9.35
N VAL A 40 -0.43 -12.48 -8.99
CA VAL A 40 0.59 -12.43 -7.92
C VAL A 40 1.92 -12.02 -8.53
N LEU A 41 2.50 -10.96 -8.01
CA LEU A 41 3.81 -10.48 -8.44
C LEU A 41 4.95 -11.24 -7.76
N PHE A 42 4.79 -11.55 -6.47
CA PHE A 42 5.64 -12.42 -5.68
C PHE A 42 4.91 -12.87 -4.40
N ASN A 43 5.32 -13.99 -3.83
CA ASN A 43 4.80 -14.54 -2.59
C ASN A 43 5.73 -14.25 -1.41
N GLU A 44 5.17 -14.27 -0.19
CA GLU A 44 5.94 -14.27 1.05
C GLU A 44 6.91 -15.47 1.06
N GLY A 45 8.14 -15.23 1.52
CA GLY A 45 9.20 -16.25 1.61
C GLY A 45 9.99 -16.47 0.32
N GLU A 46 9.60 -15.91 -0.83
CA GLU A 46 10.39 -16.00 -2.05
C GLU A 46 11.72 -15.24 -1.94
N VAL A 47 12.74 -15.72 -2.66
CA VAL A 47 14.04 -15.03 -2.75
C VAL A 47 13.88 -13.81 -3.65
N PRO A 48 14.14 -12.60 -3.14
CA PRO A 48 13.93 -11.38 -3.91
C PRO A 48 15.15 -11.01 -4.76
N ASP A 49 14.88 -10.52 -5.98
CA ASP A 49 15.91 -10.03 -6.92
C ASP A 49 15.66 -8.62 -7.44
N ALA A 50 14.46 -8.08 -7.19
CA ALA A 50 14.02 -6.79 -7.69
C ALA A 50 13.09 -6.07 -6.70
N MET A 51 13.04 -4.74 -6.83
CA MET A 51 12.01 -3.89 -6.25
C MET A 51 11.08 -3.39 -7.33
N PHE A 52 9.96 -2.79 -6.93
CA PHE A 52 8.91 -2.38 -7.86
C PHE A 52 8.41 -0.96 -7.55
N VAL A 53 8.06 -0.22 -8.61
CA VAL A 53 7.33 1.05 -8.50
C VAL A 53 6.03 0.92 -9.29
N VAL A 54 4.91 1.27 -8.67
CA VAL A 54 3.62 1.25 -9.36
C VAL A 54 3.57 2.36 -10.40
N LEU A 55 3.29 2.00 -11.65
CA LEU A 55 3.07 2.96 -12.74
C LEU A 55 1.59 3.33 -12.86
N SER A 56 0.71 2.34 -12.70
CA SER A 56 -0.75 2.51 -12.72
C SER A 56 -1.44 1.34 -12.02
N GLY A 57 -2.68 1.54 -11.62
CA GLY A 57 -3.47 0.55 -10.90
C GLY A 57 -3.09 0.47 -9.42
N ARG A 58 -3.41 -0.66 -8.77
CA ARG A 58 -3.24 -0.86 -7.33
C ARG A 58 -2.74 -2.26 -7.00
N ILE A 59 -1.74 -2.31 -6.12
CA ILE A 59 -1.12 -3.54 -5.64
C ILE A 59 -1.35 -3.65 -4.13
N ALA A 60 -1.92 -4.77 -3.68
CA ALA A 60 -2.02 -5.11 -2.27
C ALA A 60 -0.72 -5.76 -1.78
N ILE A 61 -0.22 -5.30 -0.64
CA ILE A 61 0.80 -5.99 0.13
C ILE A 61 0.11 -6.67 1.30
N ALA A 62 0.20 -8.00 1.38
CA ALA A 62 -0.55 -8.78 2.36
C ALA A 62 0.31 -9.86 3.02
N ILE A 63 -0.05 -10.22 4.26
CA ILE A 63 0.52 -11.34 5.01
C ILE A 63 -0.58 -12.35 5.31
N GLY A 64 -0.18 -13.61 5.58
CA GLY A 64 -1.10 -14.62 6.09
C GLY A 64 -1.67 -15.55 5.04
N ASN A 65 -0.85 -16.04 4.15
CA ASN A 65 -1.23 -17.11 3.23
C ASN A 65 -1.04 -18.48 3.89
N ARG A 66 -1.94 -18.88 4.79
CA ARG A 66 -2.06 -20.29 5.20
C ARG A 66 -3.26 -20.89 4.45
N PRO A 67 -3.08 -22.02 3.74
CA PRO A 67 -4.11 -22.65 2.91
C PRO A 67 -5.41 -23.04 3.64
N LEU A 68 -5.42 -23.03 4.97
CA LEU A 68 -6.56 -23.43 5.80
C LEU A 68 -7.45 -22.28 6.27
N ASP A 69 -7.02 -21.01 6.19
CA ASP A 69 -7.75 -19.88 6.76
C ASP A 69 -7.80 -18.69 5.79
N SER A 70 -8.06 -18.78 4.58
CA SER A 70 -8.32 -17.72 3.56
C SER A 70 -8.36 -16.22 4.03
N ARG A 71 -7.69 -15.88 5.14
CA ARG A 71 -7.64 -14.56 5.75
C ARG A 71 -6.28 -13.93 5.44
N GLU A 72 -6.25 -13.21 4.33
CA GLU A 72 -5.15 -12.28 4.06
C GLU A 72 -5.39 -11.00 4.88
N SER A 73 -4.39 -10.58 5.64
CA SER A 73 -4.38 -9.26 6.26
C SER A 73 -3.62 -8.31 5.34
N MET A 74 -4.30 -7.33 4.79
CA MET A 74 -3.67 -6.32 3.94
C MET A 74 -2.88 -5.34 4.81
N LEU A 75 -1.56 -5.31 4.63
CA LEU A 75 -0.66 -4.40 5.32
C LEU A 75 -0.64 -3.02 4.68
N ALA A 76 -0.66 -2.97 3.35
CA ALA A 76 -0.60 -1.73 2.61
C ALA A 76 -1.25 -1.86 1.23
N LEU A 77 -1.77 -0.73 0.74
CA LEU A 77 -2.22 -0.53 -0.63
C LEU A 77 -1.20 0.36 -1.33
N MET A 78 -0.61 -0.13 -2.43
CA MET A 78 0.36 0.59 -3.24
C MET A 78 -0.32 1.15 -4.49
N GLU A 79 -0.17 2.42 -4.72
CA GLU A 79 -0.75 3.18 -5.83
C GLU A 79 0.34 3.83 -6.70
N GLY A 80 -0.04 4.56 -7.72
CA GLY A 80 0.91 5.17 -8.67
C GLY A 80 2.01 6.00 -8.00
N GLY A 81 3.26 5.64 -8.19
CA GLY A 81 4.45 6.26 -7.58
C GLY A 81 4.98 5.52 -6.34
N ASP A 82 4.20 4.63 -5.74
CA ASP A 82 4.66 3.88 -4.57
C ASP A 82 5.71 2.83 -4.93
N LEU A 83 6.70 2.71 -4.05
CA LEU A 83 7.79 1.75 -4.15
C LEU A 83 7.59 0.65 -3.11
N PHE A 84 7.82 -0.60 -3.50
CA PHE A 84 7.73 -1.76 -2.62
C PHE A 84 8.70 -2.88 -3.03
N GLY A 85 8.85 -3.87 -2.15
CA GLY A 85 9.73 -5.02 -2.37
C GLY A 85 11.22 -4.70 -2.24
N GLU A 86 11.58 -3.60 -1.59
CA GLU A 86 12.94 -3.14 -1.35
C GLU A 86 13.61 -3.79 -0.14
N LEU A 87 12.85 -4.39 0.78
CA LEU A 87 13.39 -4.90 2.05
C LEU A 87 14.51 -5.91 1.82
N GLY A 88 14.31 -6.87 0.94
CA GLY A 88 15.35 -7.86 0.62
C GLY A 88 16.61 -7.30 -0.04
N LEU A 89 16.57 -6.07 -0.61
CA LEU A 89 17.77 -5.35 -1.01
C LEU A 89 18.60 -4.85 0.19
N LEU A 90 17.90 -4.52 1.28
CA LEU A 90 18.47 -3.82 2.43
C LEU A 90 18.97 -4.77 3.52
N ASP A 91 18.31 -5.93 3.67
CA ASP A 91 18.58 -6.90 4.73
C ASP A 91 18.98 -8.29 4.24
N ASP A 92 19.09 -8.47 2.90
CA ASP A 92 19.34 -9.75 2.23
C ASP A 92 18.32 -10.86 2.62
N GLY A 93 17.14 -10.45 3.14
CA GLY A 93 16.06 -11.32 3.58
C GLY A 93 15.15 -11.77 2.42
N ALA A 94 14.30 -12.76 2.69
CA ALA A 94 13.23 -13.19 1.78
C ALA A 94 12.11 -12.14 1.71
N ARG A 95 11.16 -12.29 0.76
CA ARG A 95 9.96 -11.46 0.69
C ARG A 95 9.19 -11.56 2.01
N SER A 96 8.96 -10.42 2.66
CA SER A 96 8.26 -10.34 3.95
C SER A 96 6.73 -10.42 3.82
N ALA A 97 6.21 -10.34 2.59
CA ALA A 97 4.78 -10.32 2.29
C ALA A 97 4.52 -10.79 0.86
N LEU A 98 3.25 -11.09 0.56
CA LEU A 98 2.70 -11.28 -0.78
C LEU A 98 2.44 -9.92 -1.44
N ALA A 99 2.66 -9.80 -2.75
CA ALA A 99 2.20 -8.67 -3.56
C ALA A 99 1.27 -9.14 -4.67
N ARG A 100 0.04 -8.56 -4.73
CA ARG A 100 -1.01 -8.97 -5.67
C ARG A 100 -1.74 -7.76 -6.26
N ALA A 101 -2.03 -7.80 -7.57
CA ALA A 101 -2.80 -6.76 -8.25
C ALA A 101 -4.29 -6.83 -7.88
N LEU A 102 -4.88 -5.70 -7.46
CA LEU A 102 -6.30 -5.57 -7.16
C LEU A 102 -7.15 -5.18 -8.37
N GLU A 103 -6.52 -4.71 -9.41
CA GLU A 103 -7.10 -4.31 -10.69
C GLU A 103 -6.04 -4.42 -11.79
N PRO A 104 -6.38 -4.23 -13.08
CA PRO A 104 -5.37 -4.14 -14.12
C PRO A 104 -4.34 -3.08 -13.76
N SER A 105 -3.09 -3.49 -13.62
CA SER A 105 -2.01 -2.68 -13.05
C SER A 105 -0.75 -2.79 -13.88
N SER A 106 0.12 -1.81 -13.76
CA SER A 106 1.44 -1.80 -14.37
C SER A 106 2.48 -1.38 -13.33
N VAL A 107 3.60 -2.09 -13.28
CA VAL A 107 4.71 -1.81 -12.38
C VAL A 107 6.02 -1.76 -13.13
N LEU A 108 6.95 -0.92 -12.67
CA LEU A 108 8.34 -0.93 -13.09
C LEU A 108 9.11 -1.85 -12.15
N GLN A 109 9.56 -2.99 -12.66
CA GLN A 109 10.43 -3.93 -11.95
C GLN A 109 11.87 -3.48 -12.11
N ILE A 110 12.56 -3.16 -11.02
CA ILE A 110 13.93 -2.66 -10.98
C ILE A 110 14.82 -3.71 -10.31
N PRO A 111 15.79 -4.29 -11.02
CA PRO A 111 16.66 -5.31 -10.44
C PRO A 111 17.52 -4.72 -9.31
N TYR A 112 17.71 -5.47 -8.23
CA TYR A 112 18.51 -5.06 -7.07
C TYR A 112 19.95 -4.69 -7.46
N SER A 113 20.54 -5.38 -8.45
CA SER A 113 21.89 -5.11 -8.93
C SER A 113 22.08 -3.67 -9.39
N ALA A 114 21.10 -3.09 -10.09
CA ALA A 114 21.17 -1.71 -10.58
C ALA A 114 21.13 -0.70 -9.42
N VAL A 115 20.30 -0.96 -8.41
CA VAL A 115 20.16 -0.08 -7.23
C VAL A 115 21.37 -0.23 -6.30
N LYS A 116 21.83 -1.46 -6.05
CA LYS A 116 22.98 -1.76 -5.18
C LYS A 116 24.26 -1.09 -5.69
N ALA A 117 24.50 -1.08 -7.01
CA ALA A 117 25.63 -0.39 -7.62
C ALA A 117 25.61 1.12 -7.37
N GLU A 118 24.42 1.75 -7.46
CA GLU A 118 24.27 3.18 -7.20
C GLU A 118 24.35 3.52 -5.70
N LEU A 119 23.81 2.68 -4.81
CA LEU A 119 23.94 2.85 -3.35
C LEU A 119 25.41 2.79 -2.91
N GLN A 120 26.19 1.90 -3.51
CA GLN A 120 27.65 1.77 -3.21
C GLN A 120 28.45 2.98 -3.69
N SER A 121 28.09 3.54 -4.84
CA SER A 121 28.79 4.70 -5.43
C SER A 121 28.30 6.05 -4.87
N ASN A 122 27.08 6.11 -4.35
CA ASN A 122 26.47 7.31 -3.80
C ASN A 122 25.82 7.07 -2.42
N PRO A 123 26.60 7.09 -1.34
CA PRO A 123 26.08 6.85 0.02
C PRO A 123 24.98 7.82 0.47
N THR A 124 24.84 8.99 -0.18
CA THR A 124 23.78 9.96 0.16
C THR A 124 22.38 9.41 -0.14
N MET A 125 22.25 8.44 -1.05
CA MET A 125 20.99 7.73 -1.29
C MET A 125 20.48 7.00 -0.04
N LEU A 126 21.37 6.60 0.88
CA LEU A 126 20.97 5.96 2.15
C LEU A 126 20.06 6.84 3.01
N TRP A 127 20.17 8.17 2.90
CA TRP A 127 19.22 9.07 3.55
C TRP A 127 17.79 8.93 3.03
N GLY A 128 17.61 8.71 1.72
CA GLY A 128 16.31 8.42 1.12
C GLY A 128 15.74 7.10 1.64
N VAL A 129 16.56 6.05 1.69
CA VAL A 129 16.21 4.75 2.28
C VAL A 129 15.79 4.91 3.73
N THR A 130 16.61 5.62 4.55
CA THR A 130 16.31 5.84 5.97
C THR A 130 14.98 6.58 6.17
N LYS A 131 14.71 7.62 5.36
CA LYS A 131 13.43 8.35 5.40
C LYS A 131 12.24 7.46 5.05
N LEU A 132 12.37 6.61 4.01
CA LEU A 132 11.32 5.67 3.64
C LEU A 132 11.04 4.69 4.78
N LEU A 133 12.08 4.08 5.36
CA LEU A 133 11.93 3.14 6.49
C LEU A 133 11.34 3.81 7.72
N ALA A 134 11.76 5.02 8.05
CA ALA A 134 11.19 5.79 9.17
C ALA A 134 9.71 6.14 8.94
N SER A 135 9.32 6.46 7.69
CA SER A 135 7.91 6.69 7.34
C SER A 135 7.08 5.42 7.50
N ARG A 136 7.59 4.28 7.01
CA ARG A 136 6.91 2.98 7.15
C ARG A 136 6.76 2.55 8.60
N LEU A 137 7.81 2.74 9.41
CA LEU A 137 7.77 2.43 10.84
C LEU A 137 6.64 3.23 11.52
N ARG A 138 6.50 4.54 11.24
CA ARG A 138 5.40 5.34 11.79
C ARG A 138 4.02 4.80 11.40
N VAL A 139 3.83 4.42 10.13
CA VAL A 139 2.56 3.80 9.69
C VAL A 139 2.30 2.48 10.42
N MET A 140 3.34 1.67 10.64
CA MET A 140 3.21 0.43 11.41
C MET A 140 2.88 0.69 12.89
N ASP A 141 3.47 1.71 13.50
CA ASP A 141 3.16 2.13 14.87
C ASP A 141 1.68 2.56 14.98
N GLU A 142 1.17 3.30 14.00
CA GLU A 142 -0.26 3.67 13.94
C GLU A 142 -1.16 2.44 13.82
N VAL A 143 -0.86 1.51 12.91
CA VAL A 143 -1.65 0.28 12.73
C VAL A 143 -1.63 -0.56 14.01
N LEU A 144 -0.49 -0.66 14.68
CA LEU A 144 -0.37 -1.36 15.95
C LEU A 144 -1.19 -0.67 17.04
N SER A 145 -1.10 0.65 17.16
CA SER A 145 -1.90 1.46 18.08
C SER A 145 -3.40 1.24 17.83
N ASP A 146 -3.85 1.32 16.59
CA ASP A 146 -5.23 1.06 16.19
C ASP A 146 -5.69 -0.37 16.59
N SER A 147 -4.80 -1.34 16.46
CA SER A 147 -5.11 -2.73 16.82
C SER A 147 -5.30 -2.92 18.33
N VAL A 148 -4.57 -2.14 19.14
CA VAL A 148 -4.61 -2.20 20.60
C VAL A 148 -5.79 -1.39 21.18
N PHE A 149 -6.02 -0.19 20.65
CA PHE A 149 -6.94 0.78 21.28
C PHE A 149 -8.29 0.87 20.59
N LEU A 150 -8.42 0.51 19.31
CA LEU A 150 -9.67 0.59 18.59
C LEU A 150 -10.32 -0.79 18.42
N ASP A 151 -11.62 -0.86 18.67
CA ASP A 151 -12.41 -2.02 18.25
C ASP A 151 -12.60 -2.05 16.72
N VAL A 152 -13.22 -3.11 16.21
CA VAL A 152 -13.47 -3.27 14.75
C VAL A 152 -14.27 -2.09 14.19
N THR A 153 -15.20 -1.52 14.96
CA THR A 153 -16.01 -0.39 14.53
C THR A 153 -15.15 0.88 14.36
N GLY A 154 -14.28 1.16 15.34
CA GLY A 154 -13.33 2.27 15.28
C GLY A 154 -12.37 2.15 14.11
N ARG A 155 -11.73 0.98 13.94
CA ARG A 155 -10.86 0.74 12.79
C ARG A 155 -11.59 0.85 11.45
N THR A 156 -12.85 0.40 11.37
CA THR A 156 -13.68 0.57 10.16
C THR A 156 -13.95 2.04 9.87
N ALA A 157 -14.26 2.84 10.87
CA ALA A 157 -14.46 4.29 10.72
C ALA A 157 -13.18 4.95 10.18
N LYS A 158 -12.02 4.63 10.79
CA LYS A 158 -10.71 5.17 10.38
C LYS A 158 -10.42 4.85 8.92
N ARG A 159 -10.53 3.58 8.52
CA ARG A 159 -10.27 3.17 7.13
C ARG A 159 -11.20 3.82 6.11
N LEU A 160 -12.48 3.99 6.43
CA LEU A 160 -13.42 4.71 5.55
C LEU A 160 -13.05 6.19 5.41
N LEU A 161 -12.63 6.84 6.48
CA LEU A 161 -12.16 8.23 6.46
C LEU A 161 -10.89 8.38 5.63
N GLU A 162 -9.92 7.50 5.77
CA GLU A 162 -8.68 7.46 4.98
C GLU A 162 -9.01 7.27 3.49
N LEU A 163 -9.81 6.27 3.14
CA LEU A 163 -10.20 5.98 1.76
C LEU A 163 -11.07 7.07 1.12
N SER A 164 -11.68 7.94 1.92
CA SER A 164 -12.44 9.09 1.43
C SER A 164 -11.55 10.24 0.95
N ASP A 165 -10.26 10.22 1.29
CA ASP A 165 -9.29 11.27 0.95
C ASP A 165 -9.81 12.69 1.21
N GLY A 166 -10.46 12.88 2.36
CA GLY A 166 -11.04 14.16 2.76
C GLY A 166 -12.38 14.50 2.09
N ASN A 167 -12.84 13.73 1.11
CA ASN A 167 -14.11 13.96 0.42
C ASN A 167 -15.27 13.34 1.22
N ASP A 168 -16.42 14.02 1.22
CA ASP A 168 -17.62 13.45 1.84
C ASP A 168 -18.29 12.39 0.97
N GLU A 169 -18.17 12.49 -0.35
CA GLU A 169 -18.65 11.49 -1.30
C GLU A 169 -17.49 10.82 -2.01
N PHE A 170 -17.46 9.49 -1.98
CA PHE A 170 -16.43 8.70 -2.65
C PHE A 170 -16.94 7.35 -3.11
N VAL A 171 -16.26 6.78 -4.09
CA VAL A 171 -16.46 5.37 -4.49
C VAL A 171 -15.43 4.55 -3.74
N LEU A 172 -15.87 3.52 -3.02
CA LEU A 172 -14.94 2.65 -2.32
C LEU A 172 -13.95 2.02 -3.33
N PRO A 173 -12.65 2.34 -3.23
CA PRO A 173 -11.68 1.92 -4.23
C PRO A 173 -11.33 0.42 -4.11
N VAL A 174 -11.75 -0.23 -3.05
CA VAL A 174 -11.51 -1.64 -2.74
C VAL A 174 -12.82 -2.40 -2.60
N THR A 175 -12.79 -3.72 -2.64
CA THR A 175 -13.95 -4.56 -2.33
C THR A 175 -14.20 -4.60 -0.82
N GLN A 176 -15.37 -5.09 -0.41
CA GLN A 176 -15.70 -5.32 1.00
C GLN A 176 -14.76 -6.33 1.69
N GLU A 177 -14.26 -7.30 0.94
CA GLU A 177 -13.28 -8.28 1.43
C GLU A 177 -11.92 -7.62 1.66
N GLU A 178 -11.46 -6.83 0.69
CA GLU A 178 -10.23 -6.06 0.79
C GLU A 178 -10.29 -5.04 1.93
N LEU A 179 -11.44 -4.36 2.12
CA LEU A 179 -11.65 -3.47 3.26
C LEU A 179 -11.56 -4.24 4.59
N ALA A 180 -12.13 -5.45 4.64
CA ALA A 180 -12.04 -6.29 5.83
C ALA A 180 -10.59 -6.69 6.16
N GLY A 181 -9.79 -7.00 5.12
CA GLY A 181 -8.35 -7.22 5.24
C GLY A 181 -7.60 -6.00 5.78
N MET A 182 -7.93 -4.78 5.32
CA MET A 182 -7.35 -3.52 5.82
C MET A 182 -7.72 -3.23 7.28
N VAL A 183 -8.93 -3.58 7.70
CA VAL A 183 -9.42 -3.41 9.08
C VAL A 183 -8.83 -4.48 10.02
N GLY A 184 -8.34 -5.60 9.47
CA GLY A 184 -7.91 -6.76 10.26
C GLY A 184 -9.08 -7.45 10.97
N ALA A 185 -10.23 -7.63 10.27
CA ALA A 185 -11.43 -8.25 10.80
C ALA A 185 -12.17 -9.05 9.72
N SER A 186 -13.13 -9.89 10.14
CA SER A 186 -13.96 -10.57 9.15
C SER A 186 -14.89 -9.59 8.42
N ARG A 187 -15.19 -9.89 7.14
CA ARG A 187 -16.14 -9.12 6.33
C ARG A 187 -17.48 -8.89 7.04
N GLU A 188 -17.97 -9.90 7.75
CA GLU A 188 -19.22 -9.79 8.51
C GLU A 188 -19.14 -8.70 9.60
N ARG A 189 -18.04 -8.65 10.36
CA ARG A 189 -17.84 -7.64 11.42
C ARG A 189 -17.71 -6.25 10.84
N VAL A 190 -16.99 -6.08 9.73
CA VAL A 190 -16.88 -4.80 9.04
C VAL A 190 -18.23 -4.34 8.49
N ASN A 191 -19.01 -5.26 7.86
CA ASN A 191 -20.35 -4.93 7.37
C ASN A 191 -21.30 -4.55 8.51
N LYS A 192 -21.21 -5.19 9.68
CA LYS A 192 -21.98 -4.79 10.89
C LYS A 192 -21.60 -3.38 11.34
N ALA A 193 -20.33 -3.01 11.29
CA ALA A 193 -19.87 -1.66 11.61
C ALA A 193 -20.46 -0.63 10.63
N ILE A 194 -20.36 -0.88 9.31
CA ILE A 194 -20.93 -0.02 8.27
C ILE A 194 -22.45 0.13 8.46
N ALA A 195 -23.17 -0.97 8.65
CA ALA A 195 -24.62 -0.93 8.90
C ALA A 195 -24.98 -0.13 10.15
N SER A 196 -24.14 -0.17 11.19
CA SER A 196 -24.30 0.67 12.37
C SER A 196 -24.16 2.16 12.07
N PHE A 197 -23.14 2.56 11.28
CA PHE A 197 -22.97 3.96 10.87
C PHE A 197 -24.14 4.46 10.02
N ILE A 198 -24.67 3.61 9.11
CA ILE A 198 -25.86 3.95 8.31
C ILE A 198 -27.09 4.14 9.22
N ARG A 199 -27.34 3.23 10.16
CA ARG A 199 -28.45 3.34 11.10
C ARG A 199 -28.37 4.59 11.99
N LEU A 200 -27.16 5.01 12.35
CA LEU A 200 -26.92 6.24 13.13
C LEU A 200 -27.01 7.51 12.26
N GLY A 201 -27.19 7.38 10.95
CA GLY A 201 -27.21 8.51 10.02
C GLY A 201 -25.85 9.18 9.78
N TRP A 202 -24.73 8.50 10.11
CA TRP A 202 -23.39 9.03 9.93
C TRP A 202 -22.84 8.77 8.52
N LEU A 203 -23.37 7.74 7.88
CA LEU A 203 -22.94 7.25 6.56
C LEU A 203 -24.15 6.89 5.72
N GLU A 204 -24.12 7.18 4.44
CA GLU A 204 -25.01 6.63 3.44
C GLU A 204 -24.21 5.74 2.50
N GLN A 205 -24.82 4.67 2.00
CA GLN A 205 -24.23 3.75 1.04
C GLN A 205 -25.23 3.42 -0.06
N SER A 206 -24.78 3.50 -1.30
CA SER A 206 -25.48 3.00 -2.48
C SER A 206 -24.48 2.27 -3.36
N ASP A 207 -24.57 0.94 -3.42
CA ASP A 207 -23.57 0.06 -4.04
C ASP A 207 -22.15 0.31 -3.47
N ARG A 208 -21.24 0.79 -4.31
CA ARG A 208 -19.87 1.15 -3.93
C ARG A 208 -19.68 2.64 -3.63
N ARG A 209 -20.75 3.43 -3.71
CA ARG A 209 -20.73 4.86 -3.37
C ARG A 209 -21.06 5.04 -1.90
N TYR A 210 -20.24 5.83 -1.23
CA TYR A 210 -20.38 6.18 0.17
C TYR A 210 -20.48 7.70 0.29
N ARG A 211 -21.33 8.14 1.22
CA ARG A 211 -21.43 9.55 1.61
C ARG A 211 -21.33 9.66 3.13
N ILE A 212 -20.30 10.35 3.60
CA ILE A 212 -20.08 10.65 5.00
C ILE A 212 -20.96 11.86 5.37
N LYS A 213 -21.95 11.66 6.25
CA LYS A 213 -22.87 12.71 6.71
C LYS A 213 -22.37 13.40 7.98
N GLU A 214 -21.69 12.67 8.84
CA GLU A 214 -21.28 13.09 10.17
C GLU A 214 -19.78 12.77 10.38
N ARG A 215 -18.92 13.47 9.63
CA ARG A 215 -17.47 13.23 9.64
C ARG A 215 -16.87 13.35 11.05
N SER A 216 -17.30 14.36 11.82
CA SER A 216 -16.83 14.57 13.20
C SER A 216 -17.14 13.38 14.12
N LYS A 217 -18.31 12.76 13.98
CA LYS A 217 -18.68 11.58 14.77
C LYS A 217 -17.89 10.34 14.34
N MET A 218 -17.65 10.19 13.04
CA MET A 218 -16.77 9.12 12.54
C MET A 218 -15.33 9.31 13.01
N SER A 219 -14.81 10.56 12.99
CA SER A 219 -13.48 10.87 13.51
C SER A 219 -13.37 10.57 15.02
N ALA A 220 -14.33 11.00 15.81
CA ALA A 220 -14.36 10.69 17.25
C ALA A 220 -14.44 9.18 17.54
N ARG A 221 -14.99 8.38 16.61
CA ARG A 221 -15.06 6.92 16.74
C ARG A 221 -13.77 6.23 16.33
N SER A 222 -12.93 6.90 15.54
CA SER A 222 -11.66 6.42 15.01
C SER A 222 -10.44 6.87 15.83
N SER A 223 -10.68 7.48 16.98
CA SER A 223 -9.65 8.00 17.90
C SER A 223 -9.61 7.19 19.19
#